data_88a3d23f13836dd08a506b4e97959e66
#
_entry.id   88a3d23f13836dd08a506b4e97959e66
#
_cell.length_a   1.000
_cell.length_b   1.000
_cell.length_c   1.000
_cell.angle_alpha   90.00
_cell.angle_beta   90.00
_cell.angle_gamma   90.00
#
_symmetry.space_group_name_H-M   'P 1'
#
loop_
_entity.id
_entity.type
_entity.pdbx_description
1 polymer ?
#
loop_
_entity_poly.entity_id
_entity_poly.type
_entity_poly.pdbx_seq_one_letter_code
_entity_poly.pdbx_strand_id
1 'polypeptide(L)'
;EAIKERGEIITKVAYSDWKRGDYGRAMANHAVRLVQRVMTPGGDKNGADINLALDALEMAFTHDHINAFVIVGGDSDFITLVEKLKQYDKKVFVVGGRQFTSQVMQKNCTEFSAYENMARSAPRAASDRSRSVPASVGQAMPIDQVVPLVRRALKVLADREVTPQLGLLKSTLLQLDSSFSERDYGVSSFRDFAEKLAEKGIVLLK
;
A
#
# COMPACT_ATOMS: atom_id res chain seq x y z
N GLU A 1 -11.51 3.67 -3.97
CA GLU A 1 -12.33 4.11 -2.81
C GLU A 1 -11.46 4.30 -1.57
N ALA A 2 -10.65 3.34 -1.15
CA ALA A 2 -9.82 3.45 0.07
C ALA A 2 -8.88 4.68 0.12
N ILE A 3 -8.46 5.22 -1.02
CA ILE A 3 -7.61 6.43 -1.09
C ILE A 3 -8.46 7.70 -0.97
N LYS A 4 -9.68 7.71 -1.49
CA LYS A 4 -10.58 8.88 -1.43
C LYS A 4 -10.98 9.25 0.00
N GLU A 5 -10.98 8.29 0.91
CA GLU A 5 -11.25 8.54 2.34
C GLU A 5 -10.10 9.28 3.04
N ARG A 6 -8.92 9.34 2.41
CA ARG A 6 -7.71 9.95 2.98
C ARG A 6 -7.37 11.31 2.38
N GLY A 7 -8.03 11.70 1.29
CA GLY A 7 -7.80 12.97 0.63
C GLY A 7 -8.32 13.02 -0.80
N GLU A 8 -8.16 14.17 -1.42
CA GLU A 8 -8.53 14.39 -2.80
C GLU A 8 -7.45 13.84 -3.75
N ILE A 9 -7.88 13.15 -4.81
CA ILE A 9 -6.99 12.65 -5.85
C ILE A 9 -6.88 13.70 -6.94
N ILE A 10 -5.76 14.39 -7.00
CA ILE A 10 -5.50 15.47 -7.96
C ILE A 10 -5.24 14.89 -9.36
N THR A 11 -4.44 13.83 -9.45
CA THR A 11 -4.11 13.20 -10.74
C THR A 11 -3.87 11.71 -10.60
N LYS A 12 -4.10 10.99 -11.70
CA LYS A 12 -3.78 9.56 -11.83
C LYS A 12 -3.08 9.37 -13.17
N VAL A 13 -1.90 8.79 -13.14
CA VAL A 13 -1.07 8.57 -14.33
C VAL A 13 -0.59 7.13 -14.35
N ALA A 14 -0.57 6.52 -15.51
CA ALA A 14 -0.04 5.18 -15.70
C ALA A 14 0.95 5.15 -16.86
N TYR A 15 2.09 4.49 -16.64
CA TYR A 15 3.23 4.46 -17.55
C TYR A 15 3.44 3.04 -18.07
N SER A 16 3.34 2.83 -19.36
CA SER A 16 3.57 1.52 -19.97
C SER A 16 3.65 1.62 -21.50
N ASP A 17 3.95 0.50 -22.15
CA ASP A 17 3.68 0.32 -23.59
C ASP A 17 2.23 -0.15 -23.79
N TRP A 18 1.35 0.82 -23.99
CA TRP A 18 -0.09 0.61 -24.12
C TRP A 18 -0.53 0.00 -25.47
N LYS A 19 0.42 -0.23 -26.40
CA LYS A 19 0.12 -0.82 -27.70
C LYS A 19 -0.31 -2.30 -27.59
N ARG A 20 -0.02 -2.95 -26.48
CA ARG A 20 -0.23 -4.37 -26.23
C ARG A 20 -1.50 -4.68 -25.42
N GLY A 21 -2.57 -3.96 -25.58
CA GLY A 21 -3.81 -4.28 -24.90
C GLY A 21 -4.84 -3.17 -24.98
N ASP A 22 -6.12 -3.52 -24.91
CA ASP A 22 -7.23 -2.56 -24.91
C ASP A 22 -7.53 -2.07 -23.47
N TYR A 23 -6.55 -1.44 -22.86
CA TYR A 23 -6.72 -0.82 -21.54
C TYR A 23 -7.28 0.60 -21.60
N GLY A 24 -7.28 1.23 -22.77
CA GLY A 24 -7.63 2.64 -22.96
C GLY A 24 -8.99 3.00 -22.39
N ARG A 25 -10.03 2.21 -22.73
CA ARG A 25 -11.39 2.45 -22.24
C ARG A 25 -11.50 2.28 -20.72
N ALA A 26 -10.91 1.22 -20.17
CA ALA A 26 -10.94 0.96 -18.73
C ALA A 26 -10.25 2.08 -17.95
N MET A 27 -9.11 2.55 -18.42
CA MET A 27 -8.35 3.63 -17.79
C MET A 27 -9.07 4.98 -17.91
N ALA A 28 -9.67 5.26 -19.08
CA ALA A 28 -10.47 6.48 -19.30
C ALA A 28 -11.67 6.56 -18.35
N ASN A 29 -12.38 5.45 -18.12
CA ASN A 29 -13.51 5.39 -17.19
C ASN A 29 -13.12 5.76 -15.76
N HIS A 30 -11.84 5.61 -15.41
CA HIS A 30 -11.30 5.97 -14.09
C HIS A 30 -10.50 7.27 -14.09
N ALA A 31 -10.53 8.03 -15.21
CA ALA A 31 -9.75 9.26 -15.39
C ALA A 31 -8.24 9.05 -15.12
N VAL A 32 -7.67 7.96 -15.63
CA VAL A 32 -6.24 7.66 -15.56
C VAL A 32 -5.60 8.13 -16.87
N ARG A 33 -4.67 9.07 -16.79
CA ARG A 33 -3.85 9.50 -17.91
C ARG A 33 -2.83 8.42 -18.27
N LEU A 34 -2.79 8.05 -19.54
CA LEU A 34 -1.83 7.06 -20.05
C LEU A 34 -0.62 7.80 -20.65
N VAL A 35 0.56 7.48 -20.15
CA VAL A 35 1.83 7.90 -20.74
C VAL A 35 2.39 6.73 -21.54
N GLN A 36 2.40 6.91 -22.87
CA GLN A 36 2.92 5.88 -23.79
C GLN A 36 4.43 5.88 -23.77
N ARG A 37 5.02 4.72 -23.56
CA ARG A 37 6.42 4.47 -23.80
C ARG A 37 6.62 3.55 -25.00
N VAL A 38 7.44 3.97 -25.93
CA VAL A 38 7.86 3.12 -27.06
C VAL A 38 9.15 2.42 -26.68
N MET A 39 9.13 1.10 -26.61
CA MET A 39 10.35 0.31 -26.41
C MET A 39 11.15 0.28 -27.71
N THR A 40 12.40 0.72 -27.66
CA THR A 40 13.34 0.56 -28.77
C THR A 40 13.96 -0.84 -28.75
N PRO A 41 14.20 -1.47 -29.89
CA PRO A 41 14.90 -2.76 -29.96
C PRO A 41 16.28 -2.67 -29.28
N GLY A 42 16.54 -3.54 -28.29
CA GLY A 42 17.77 -3.51 -27.48
C GLY A 42 17.80 -2.45 -26.39
N GLY A 43 16.70 -1.74 -26.18
CA GLY A 43 16.64 -0.59 -25.30
C GLY A 43 16.09 -0.86 -23.91
N ASP A 44 16.18 0.15 -23.18
CA ASP A 44 15.89 0.45 -21.81
C ASP A 44 14.59 -0.20 -21.26
N LYS A 45 14.74 -1.22 -20.43
CA LYS A 45 13.60 -1.88 -19.76
C LYS A 45 12.95 -0.97 -18.73
N ASN A 46 13.67 0.00 -18.16
CA ASN A 46 13.25 0.82 -17.04
C ASN A 46 12.69 2.19 -17.45
N GLY A 47 12.48 2.42 -18.74
CA GLY A 47 12.08 3.75 -19.21
C GLY A 47 10.72 4.23 -18.73
N ALA A 48 9.78 3.32 -18.43
CA ALA A 48 8.50 3.68 -17.82
C ALA A 48 8.71 4.12 -16.36
N ASP A 49 9.59 3.43 -15.65
CA ASP A 49 9.90 3.68 -14.25
C ASP A 49 10.65 5.01 -14.08
N ILE A 50 11.57 5.32 -15.01
CA ILE A 50 12.26 6.60 -15.06
C ILE A 50 11.27 7.75 -15.30
N ASN A 51 10.33 7.63 -16.25
CA ASN A 51 9.35 8.66 -16.51
C ASN A 51 8.43 8.87 -15.29
N LEU A 52 7.98 7.79 -14.65
CA LEU A 52 7.21 7.86 -13.41
C LEU A 52 7.99 8.62 -12.32
N ALA A 53 9.26 8.29 -12.14
CA ALA A 53 10.09 8.92 -11.12
C ALA A 53 10.31 10.41 -11.39
N LEU A 54 10.57 10.79 -12.63
CA LEU A 54 10.75 12.19 -13.03
C LEU A 54 9.46 13.00 -12.86
N ASP A 55 8.32 12.50 -13.37
CA ASP A 55 7.03 13.17 -13.24
C ASP A 55 6.63 13.33 -11.75
N ALA A 56 6.88 12.31 -10.92
CA ALA A 56 6.58 12.38 -9.50
C ALA A 56 7.45 13.44 -8.79
N LEU A 57 8.74 13.53 -9.11
CA LEU A 57 9.63 14.54 -8.56
C LEU A 57 9.25 15.94 -9.07
N GLU A 58 8.96 16.10 -10.34
CA GLU A 58 8.47 17.37 -10.91
C GLU A 58 7.22 17.85 -10.17
N MET A 59 6.23 16.96 -9.98
CA MET A 59 5.02 17.28 -9.22
C MET A 59 5.32 17.67 -7.77
N ALA A 60 6.28 16.99 -7.12
CA ALA A 60 6.65 17.29 -5.74
C ALA A 60 7.28 18.68 -5.60
N PHE A 61 7.99 19.15 -6.62
CA PHE A 61 8.63 20.46 -6.65
C PHE A 61 7.72 21.58 -7.11
N THR A 62 6.83 21.31 -8.06
CA THR A 62 6.05 22.37 -8.73
C THR A 62 4.67 22.57 -8.11
N HIS A 63 4.20 21.60 -7.30
CA HIS A 63 2.84 21.62 -6.74
C HIS A 63 2.88 21.42 -5.21
N ASP A 64 3.02 22.50 -4.47
CA ASP A 64 3.12 22.49 -2.99
C ASP A 64 1.90 21.88 -2.32
N HIS A 65 0.70 22.01 -2.94
CA HIS A 65 -0.54 21.45 -2.42
C HIS A 65 -0.61 19.92 -2.52
N ILE A 66 0.23 19.28 -3.34
CA ILE A 66 0.35 17.81 -3.38
C ILE A 66 1.24 17.38 -2.22
N ASN A 67 0.64 16.77 -1.21
CA ASN A 67 1.33 16.34 0.01
C ASN A 67 1.49 14.82 0.12
N ALA A 68 0.90 14.05 -0.82
CA ALA A 68 0.94 12.60 -0.81
C ALA A 68 1.05 12.02 -2.21
N PHE A 69 1.83 10.95 -2.33
CA PHE A 69 2.02 10.17 -3.55
C PHE A 69 1.62 8.73 -3.30
N VAL A 70 0.92 8.14 -4.28
CA VAL A 70 0.58 6.72 -4.28
C VAL A 70 1.28 6.05 -5.45
N ILE A 71 2.26 5.22 -5.17
CA ILE A 71 3.01 4.46 -6.16
C ILE A 71 2.40 3.06 -6.24
N VAL A 72 1.90 2.70 -7.41
CA VAL A 72 1.37 1.36 -7.69
C VAL A 72 2.43 0.56 -8.45
N GLY A 73 3.14 -0.27 -7.74
CA GLY A 73 4.25 -1.06 -8.27
C GLY A 73 5.06 -1.69 -7.13
N GLY A 74 5.82 -2.73 -7.43
CA GLY A 74 6.61 -3.45 -6.41
C GLY A 74 8.12 -3.41 -6.66
N ASP A 75 8.56 -2.68 -7.70
CA ASP A 75 9.97 -2.64 -8.07
C ASP A 75 10.82 -1.93 -7.02
N SER A 76 11.93 -2.57 -6.64
CA SER A 76 12.88 -2.02 -5.68
C SER A 76 13.57 -0.74 -6.16
N ASP A 77 13.61 -0.50 -7.46
CA ASP A 77 14.22 0.68 -8.04
C ASP A 77 13.52 1.98 -7.63
N PHE A 78 12.24 1.88 -7.23
CA PHE A 78 11.50 3.01 -6.66
C PHE A 78 11.87 3.39 -5.22
N ILE A 79 12.73 2.63 -4.52
CA ILE A 79 13.16 2.96 -3.16
C ILE A 79 13.77 4.36 -3.12
N THR A 80 14.64 4.68 -4.08
CA THR A 80 15.27 6.00 -4.17
C THR A 80 14.24 7.12 -4.37
N LEU A 81 13.21 6.88 -5.18
CA LEU A 81 12.10 7.84 -5.36
C LEU A 81 11.34 8.04 -4.04
N VAL A 82 11.00 6.94 -3.35
CA VAL A 82 10.30 6.99 -2.06
C VAL A 82 11.08 7.83 -1.04
N GLU A 83 12.39 7.59 -0.94
CA GLU A 83 13.28 8.34 -0.04
C GLU A 83 13.34 9.83 -0.41
N LYS A 84 13.45 10.15 -1.70
CA LYS A 84 13.46 11.53 -2.18
C LYS A 84 12.16 12.26 -1.88
N LEU A 85 11.01 11.66 -2.18
CA LEU A 85 9.71 12.25 -1.88
C LEU A 85 9.54 12.52 -0.37
N LYS A 86 10.00 11.59 0.48
CA LYS A 86 9.98 11.77 1.94
C LYS A 86 10.90 12.89 2.41
N GLN A 87 12.07 13.10 1.75
CA GLN A 87 12.96 14.25 2.04
C GLN A 87 12.26 15.58 1.73
N TYR A 88 11.30 15.61 0.80
CA TYR A 88 10.46 16.77 0.49
C TYR A 88 9.17 16.83 1.32
N ASP A 89 9.14 16.14 2.45
CA ASP A 89 7.97 16.09 3.36
C ASP A 89 6.70 15.57 2.71
N LYS A 90 6.82 14.75 1.66
CA LYS A 90 5.68 14.10 1.01
C LYS A 90 5.42 12.73 1.64
N LYS A 91 4.14 12.42 1.88
CA LYS A 91 3.72 11.07 2.29
C LYS A 91 3.75 10.14 1.09
N VAL A 92 4.32 8.95 1.24
CA VAL A 92 4.42 7.99 0.15
C VAL A 92 3.73 6.69 0.52
N PHE A 93 2.64 6.39 -0.18
CA PHE A 93 1.89 5.15 -0.08
C PHE A 93 2.31 4.24 -1.23
N VAL A 94 2.58 2.98 -0.92
CA VAL A 94 2.96 1.99 -1.94
C VAL A 94 1.90 0.90 -2.00
N VAL A 95 1.43 0.60 -3.21
CA VAL A 95 0.52 -0.50 -3.49
C VAL A 95 1.24 -1.50 -4.37
N GLY A 96 1.44 -2.72 -3.89
CA GLY A 96 2.16 -3.76 -4.64
C GLY A 96 1.80 -5.15 -4.19
N GLY A 97 2.21 -6.16 -4.95
CA GLY A 97 2.09 -7.56 -4.52
C GLY A 97 3.03 -7.85 -3.36
N ARG A 98 2.52 -8.47 -2.31
CA ARG A 98 3.31 -8.75 -1.09
C ARG A 98 4.60 -9.54 -1.38
N GLN A 99 4.50 -10.51 -2.28
CA GLN A 99 5.63 -11.36 -2.65
C GLN A 99 6.59 -10.71 -3.65
N PHE A 100 6.13 -9.67 -4.35
CA PHE A 100 6.87 -9.01 -5.42
C PHE A 100 7.46 -7.66 -4.98
N THR A 101 7.09 -7.15 -3.82
CA THR A 101 7.62 -5.90 -3.28
C THR A 101 8.66 -6.20 -2.23
N SER A 102 9.86 -5.63 -2.37
CA SER A 102 10.95 -5.85 -1.42
C SER A 102 10.58 -5.38 -0.01
N GLN A 103 11.07 -6.08 1.01
CA GLN A 103 10.83 -5.68 2.41
C GLN A 103 11.40 -4.29 2.72
N VAL A 104 12.49 -3.91 2.04
CA VAL A 104 13.09 -2.58 2.20
C VAL A 104 12.12 -1.51 1.73
N MET A 105 11.49 -1.69 0.58
CA MET A 105 10.48 -0.75 0.07
C MET A 105 9.24 -0.68 0.97
N GLN A 106 8.74 -1.85 1.43
CA GLN A 106 7.59 -1.92 2.34
C GLN A 106 7.83 -1.16 3.65
N LYS A 107 9.07 -1.18 4.17
CA LYS A 107 9.44 -0.51 5.43
C LYS A 107 9.78 0.97 5.27
N ASN A 108 10.22 1.39 4.09
CA ASN A 108 10.63 2.78 3.83
C ASN A 108 9.48 3.69 3.40
N CYS A 109 8.38 3.17 2.85
CA CYS A 109 7.21 3.98 2.53
C CYS A 109 6.46 4.40 3.81
N THR A 110 5.56 5.37 3.69
CA THR A 110 4.68 5.80 4.78
C THR A 110 3.70 4.70 5.17
N GLU A 111 3.15 4.03 4.16
CA GLU A 111 2.26 2.88 4.33
C GLU A 111 2.35 1.99 3.09
N PHE A 112 2.42 0.67 3.31
CA PHE A 112 2.35 -0.33 2.27
C PHE A 112 0.98 -1.01 2.27
N SER A 113 0.35 -1.10 1.11
CA SER A 113 -0.91 -1.82 0.91
C SER A 113 -0.71 -2.97 -0.06
N ALA A 114 -0.89 -4.19 0.42
CA ALA A 114 -0.81 -5.35 -0.45
C ALA A 114 -2.02 -5.40 -1.39
N TYR A 115 -1.77 -5.53 -2.70
CA TYR A 115 -2.80 -5.64 -3.72
C TYR A 115 -3.79 -6.79 -3.46
N GLU A 116 -3.31 -7.90 -2.94
CA GLU A 116 -4.11 -9.07 -2.59
C GLU A 116 -5.20 -8.74 -1.57
N ASN A 117 -4.94 -7.81 -0.67
CA ASN A 117 -5.90 -7.36 0.34
C ASN A 117 -7.01 -6.49 -0.28
N MET A 118 -6.68 -5.71 -1.30
CA MET A 118 -7.65 -4.87 -2.02
C MET A 118 -8.57 -5.71 -2.92
N ALA A 119 -8.04 -6.73 -3.60
CA ALA A 119 -8.81 -7.61 -4.48
C ALA A 119 -9.87 -8.43 -3.72
N ARG A 120 -9.64 -8.75 -2.44
CA ARG A 120 -10.59 -9.47 -1.58
C ARG A 120 -11.75 -8.62 -1.07
N SER A 121 -11.61 -7.30 -1.06
CA SER A 121 -12.63 -6.36 -0.57
C SER A 121 -13.58 -5.85 -1.66
N ALA A 122 -13.34 -6.15 -2.93
CA ALA A 122 -14.27 -5.82 -3.99
C ALA A 122 -15.50 -6.75 -3.92
N PRO A 123 -16.76 -6.24 -3.94
CA PRO A 123 -17.93 -7.10 -4.08
C PRO A 123 -17.80 -7.88 -5.38
N ARG A 124 -17.75 -9.20 -5.29
CA ARG A 124 -17.81 -10.06 -6.47
C ARG A 124 -19.18 -9.87 -7.12
N ALA A 125 -19.22 -9.17 -8.24
CA ALA A 125 -20.34 -9.26 -9.15
C ALA A 125 -20.47 -10.74 -9.57
N ALA A 126 -21.65 -11.31 -9.33
CA ALA A 126 -21.97 -12.69 -9.68
C ALA A 126 -22.05 -12.81 -11.22
N SER A 127 -20.95 -13.12 -11.86
CA SER A 127 -20.95 -13.69 -13.21
C SER A 127 -19.58 -14.30 -13.50
N ASP A 128 -19.63 -15.55 -13.66
CA ASP A 128 -18.76 -16.50 -14.36
C ASP A 128 -18.05 -17.52 -13.46
N ARG A 129 -18.79 -18.61 -13.24
CA ARG A 129 -18.24 -19.87 -12.75
C ARG A 129 -17.61 -20.60 -13.93
N SER A 130 -16.34 -20.35 -14.22
CA SER A 130 -15.45 -21.37 -14.79
C SER A 130 -14.05 -20.80 -15.05
N ARG A 131 -13.18 -20.99 -14.12
CA ARG A 131 -11.76 -21.32 -14.21
C ARG A 131 -11.17 -21.23 -12.80
N SER A 132 -11.24 -22.36 -12.13
CA SER A 132 -10.55 -22.58 -10.88
C SER A 132 -9.05 -22.68 -11.15
N VAL A 133 -8.34 -21.58 -10.96
CA VAL A 133 -6.93 -21.65 -10.58
C VAL A 133 -6.95 -21.80 -9.06
N PRO A 134 -6.32 -22.81 -8.46
CA PRO A 134 -6.32 -22.93 -7.02
C PRO A 134 -5.62 -21.73 -6.42
N ALA A 135 -6.41 -20.82 -5.83
CA ALA A 135 -5.89 -19.83 -4.94
C ALA A 135 -5.23 -20.59 -3.78
N SER A 136 -3.91 -20.50 -3.68
CA SER A 136 -3.22 -20.88 -2.45
C SER A 136 -3.88 -20.06 -1.33
N VAL A 137 -4.63 -20.76 -0.49
CA VAL A 137 -5.18 -20.25 0.76
C VAL A 137 -3.96 -19.92 1.61
N GLY A 138 -3.53 -18.66 1.58
CA GLY A 138 -2.55 -18.16 2.52
C GLY A 138 -3.16 -18.37 3.91
N GLN A 139 -2.61 -19.31 4.66
CA GLN A 139 -2.98 -19.51 6.05
C GLN A 139 -2.81 -18.17 6.77
N ALA A 140 -3.85 -17.74 7.49
CA ALA A 140 -3.76 -16.56 8.33
C ALA A 140 -2.53 -16.70 9.23
N MET A 141 -1.72 -15.65 9.29
CA MET A 141 -0.52 -15.67 10.13
C MET A 141 -0.94 -15.86 11.60
N PRO A 142 -0.22 -16.67 12.36
CA PRO A 142 -0.48 -16.79 13.79
C PRO A 142 -0.39 -15.43 14.47
N ILE A 143 -1.37 -15.09 15.29
CA ILE A 143 -1.41 -13.79 15.98
C ILE A 143 -0.20 -13.60 16.90
N ASP A 144 0.46 -14.69 17.29
CA ASP A 144 1.66 -14.67 18.13
C ASP A 144 2.84 -13.97 17.44
N GLN A 145 2.88 -13.95 16.12
CA GLN A 145 3.94 -13.29 15.36
C GLN A 145 3.87 -11.75 15.47
N VAL A 146 2.70 -11.20 15.69
CA VAL A 146 2.54 -9.74 15.84
C VAL A 146 2.74 -9.25 17.28
N VAL A 147 2.75 -10.14 18.25
CA VAL A 147 2.87 -9.78 19.67
C VAL A 147 4.07 -8.88 19.97
N PRO A 148 5.28 -9.17 19.44
CA PRO A 148 6.44 -8.28 19.66
C PRO A 148 6.21 -6.87 19.13
N LEU A 149 5.58 -6.74 17.96
CA LEU A 149 5.26 -5.46 17.36
C LEU A 149 4.22 -4.69 18.18
N VAL A 150 3.16 -5.38 18.63
CA VAL A 150 2.11 -4.77 19.48
C VAL A 150 2.70 -4.30 20.82
N ARG A 151 3.54 -5.10 21.46
CA ARG A 151 4.21 -4.71 22.72
C ARG A 151 5.09 -3.47 22.53
N ARG A 152 5.81 -3.41 21.41
CA ARG A 152 6.63 -2.26 21.07
C ARG A 152 5.77 -1.01 20.83
N ALA A 153 4.64 -1.15 20.13
CA ALA A 153 3.70 -0.04 19.91
C ALA A 153 3.10 0.46 21.23
N LEU A 154 2.67 -0.43 22.11
CA LEU A 154 2.15 -0.08 23.43
C LEU A 154 3.19 0.62 24.28
N LYS A 155 4.47 0.17 24.23
CA LYS A 155 5.56 0.83 24.94
C LYS A 155 5.78 2.26 24.43
N VAL A 156 5.80 2.48 23.11
CA VAL A 156 5.91 3.82 22.51
C VAL A 156 4.77 4.73 22.96
N LEU A 157 3.55 4.20 23.05
CA LEU A 157 2.40 4.98 23.54
C LEU A 157 2.50 5.29 25.04
N ALA A 158 2.97 4.33 25.84
CA ALA A 158 3.21 4.51 27.27
C ALA A 158 4.32 5.55 27.52
N ASP A 159 5.42 5.50 26.77
CA ASP A 159 6.54 6.46 26.87
C ASP A 159 6.09 7.90 26.48
N ARG A 160 5.02 8.03 25.72
CA ARG A 160 4.39 9.32 25.36
C ARG A 160 3.29 9.77 26.33
N GLU A 161 3.04 9.00 27.39
CA GLU A 161 1.96 9.21 28.38
C GLU A 161 0.56 9.34 27.76
N VAL A 162 0.34 8.66 26.62
CA VAL A 162 -0.92 8.70 25.89
C VAL A 162 -1.71 7.42 26.12
N THR A 163 -2.97 7.57 26.51
CA THR A 163 -3.89 6.41 26.65
C THR A 163 -4.07 5.72 25.30
N PRO A 164 -3.77 4.42 25.17
CA PRO A 164 -3.85 3.71 23.90
C PRO A 164 -5.31 3.54 23.48
N GLN A 165 -5.75 4.33 22.51
CA GLN A 165 -6.99 4.14 21.76
C GLN A 165 -6.75 3.27 20.53
N LEU A 166 -7.78 2.57 20.03
CA LEU A 166 -7.65 1.66 18.88
C LEU A 166 -7.05 2.33 17.64
N GLY A 167 -7.49 3.55 17.33
CA GLY A 167 -6.96 4.30 16.19
C GLY A 167 -5.49 4.68 16.37
N LEU A 168 -5.11 5.06 17.59
CA LEU A 168 -3.74 5.43 17.90
C LEU A 168 -2.81 4.21 17.92
N LEU A 169 -3.28 3.09 18.44
CA LEU A 169 -2.55 1.83 18.38
C LEU A 169 -2.31 1.40 16.92
N LYS A 170 -3.34 1.48 16.06
CA LYS A 170 -3.20 1.17 14.63
C LYS A 170 -2.17 2.07 13.94
N SER A 171 -2.26 3.39 14.16
CA SER A 171 -1.30 4.33 13.55
C SER A 171 0.13 4.10 14.05
N THR A 172 0.31 3.76 15.33
CA THR A 172 1.64 3.44 15.88
C THR A 172 2.19 2.12 15.33
N LEU A 173 1.34 1.10 15.14
CA LEU A 173 1.74 -0.14 14.49
C LEU A 173 2.23 0.11 13.06
N LEU A 174 1.49 0.92 12.28
CA LEU A 174 1.88 1.31 10.92
C LEU A 174 3.15 2.17 10.89
N GLN A 175 3.41 2.99 11.90
CA GLN A 175 4.67 3.73 12.03
C GLN A 175 5.86 2.81 12.32
N LEU A 176 5.65 1.74 13.08
CA LEU A 176 6.70 0.77 13.43
C LEU A 176 6.93 -0.27 12.33
N ASP A 177 5.88 -0.62 11.62
CA ASP A 177 5.89 -1.54 10.48
C ASP A 177 4.81 -1.13 9.47
N SER A 178 5.22 -0.44 8.42
CA SER A 178 4.32 0.04 7.37
C SER A 178 3.65 -1.08 6.56
N SER A 179 4.14 -2.31 6.68
CA SER A 179 3.55 -3.50 6.06
C SER A 179 2.47 -4.18 6.90
N PHE A 180 2.25 -3.69 8.15
CA PHE A 180 1.25 -4.27 9.04
C PHE A 180 -0.16 -4.20 8.44
N SER A 181 -0.88 -5.33 8.49
CA SER A 181 -2.30 -5.39 8.14
C SER A 181 -3.00 -6.40 9.04
N GLU A 182 -4.08 -5.98 9.69
CA GLU A 182 -4.92 -6.87 10.49
C GLU A 182 -5.47 -8.07 9.69
N ARG A 183 -5.62 -7.90 8.38
CA ARG A 183 -6.13 -8.95 7.48
C ARG A 183 -5.19 -10.14 7.36
N ASP A 184 -3.90 -9.94 7.58
CA ASP A 184 -2.90 -11.01 7.56
C ASP A 184 -3.10 -12.01 8.69
N TYR A 185 -3.76 -11.58 9.77
CA TYR A 185 -4.10 -12.37 10.94
C TYR A 185 -5.53 -12.93 10.88
N GLY A 186 -6.15 -12.89 9.69
CA GLY A 186 -7.45 -13.52 9.43
C GLY A 186 -8.64 -12.77 10.02
N VAL A 187 -8.53 -11.44 10.19
CA VAL A 187 -9.63 -10.59 10.66
C VAL A 187 -9.95 -9.51 9.63
N SER A 188 -11.18 -9.02 9.65
CA SER A 188 -11.68 -8.05 8.68
C SER A 188 -11.56 -6.60 9.13
N SER A 189 -11.46 -6.38 10.44
CA SER A 189 -11.34 -5.05 11.03
C SER A 189 -10.24 -5.00 12.10
N PHE A 190 -9.74 -3.80 12.37
CA PHE A 190 -8.78 -3.59 13.44
C PHE A 190 -9.39 -3.81 14.83
N ARG A 191 -10.70 -3.65 14.96
CA ARG A 191 -11.42 -3.97 16.18
C ARG A 191 -11.39 -5.46 16.47
N ASP A 192 -11.71 -6.31 15.47
CA ASP A 192 -11.63 -7.78 15.60
C ASP A 192 -10.19 -8.23 15.91
N PHE A 193 -9.21 -7.53 15.35
CA PHE A 193 -7.80 -7.77 15.65
C PHE A 193 -7.48 -7.50 17.12
N ALA A 194 -7.97 -6.36 17.66
CA ALA A 194 -7.78 -6.01 19.06
C ALA A 194 -8.51 -6.96 20.00
N GLU A 195 -9.70 -7.43 19.63
CA GLU A 195 -10.44 -8.45 20.38
C GLU A 195 -9.64 -9.77 20.45
N LYS A 196 -9.05 -10.24 19.34
CA LYS A 196 -8.16 -11.41 19.36
C LYS A 196 -6.92 -11.23 20.24
N LEU A 197 -6.37 -10.02 20.30
CA LEU A 197 -5.25 -9.71 21.21
C LEU A 197 -5.72 -9.73 22.68
N ALA A 198 -6.94 -9.28 22.95
CA ALA A 198 -7.52 -9.32 24.29
C ALA A 198 -7.82 -10.76 24.75
N GLU A 199 -8.33 -11.63 23.88
CA GLU A 199 -8.51 -13.07 24.15
C GLU A 199 -7.20 -13.76 24.55
N LYS A 200 -6.06 -13.28 24.00
CA LYS A 200 -4.72 -13.78 24.38
C LYS A 200 -4.09 -13.04 25.57
N GLY A 201 -4.82 -12.13 26.20
CA GLY A 201 -4.35 -11.38 27.36
C GLY A 201 -3.23 -10.37 27.08
N ILE A 202 -3.06 -9.95 25.82
CA ILE A 202 -1.99 -9.03 25.39
C ILE A 202 -2.43 -7.58 25.60
N VAL A 203 -3.72 -7.30 25.43
CA VAL A 203 -4.34 -5.99 25.65
C VAL A 203 -5.62 -6.14 26.48
N LEU A 204 -6.03 -5.09 27.17
CA LEU A 204 -7.33 -4.99 27.85
C LEU A 204 -8.18 -3.98 27.08
N LEU A 205 -9.30 -4.43 26.55
CA LEU A 205 -10.31 -3.56 25.95
C LEU A 205 -11.27 -3.09 27.04
N LYS A 206 -11.42 -1.79 27.18
CA LYS A 206 -12.42 -1.15 28.05
C LYS A 206 -13.53 -0.56 27.20
#